data_b37cc00964c1de42accc61c7972d005d
#
_entry.id   b37cc00964c1de42accc61c7972d005d
#
_cell.length_a   1.000
_cell.length_b   1.000
_cell.length_c   1.000
_cell.angle_alpha   90.00
_cell.angle_beta   90.00
_cell.angle_gamma   90.00
#
_symmetry.space_group_name_H-M   'P 1'
#
loop_
_entity.id
_entity.type
_entity.pdbx_description
1 polymer ?
#
loop_
_entity_poly.entity_id
_entity_poly.type
_entity_poly.pdbx_seq_one_letter_code
_entity_poly.pdbx_strand_id
1 'polypeptide(L)'
;ILEFFNAQQSEITTELNFCSVFQLLCAVVLSAQCTDKRVNTVTPQLFNRFPTPEAMADASPEEIRHIIASISYPNTKAEKLAALARKIVTEHNGVVPDTFEQLTALPGVGRKTANVMLAVAFGIPAMPVDTHVFRVSRRLGIATQSADTPEKVEQQLTKLIPSELLAKAHHWLLLHG
;
A
#
# COMPACT_ATOMS: atom_id res chain seq x y z
N ILE A 1 11.14 -11.10 21.33
CA ILE A 1 10.55 -9.88 20.72
C ILE A 1 9.27 -10.23 19.97
N LEU A 2 9.28 -11.21 19.06
CA LEU A 2 8.08 -11.61 18.29
C LEU A 2 6.96 -12.13 19.20
N GLU A 3 7.26 -12.93 20.20
CA GLU A 3 6.29 -13.44 21.19
C GLU A 3 5.66 -12.30 22.00
N PHE A 4 6.44 -11.30 22.38
CA PHE A 4 5.96 -10.11 23.09
C PHE A 4 4.93 -9.32 22.24
N PHE A 5 5.25 -9.07 20.97
CA PHE A 5 4.35 -8.36 20.09
C PHE A 5 3.11 -9.17 19.71
N ASN A 6 3.25 -10.48 19.50
CA ASN A 6 2.12 -11.34 19.16
C ASN A 6 1.07 -11.42 20.30
N ALA A 7 1.49 -11.24 21.54
CA ALA A 7 0.59 -11.21 22.70
C ALA A 7 -0.21 -9.89 22.81
N GLN A 8 0.23 -8.81 22.16
CA GLN A 8 -0.39 -7.48 22.32
C GLN A 8 -1.42 -7.12 21.24
N GLN A 9 -1.36 -7.69 20.03
CA GLN A 9 -2.27 -7.35 18.93
C GLN A 9 -2.57 -8.53 18.01
N SER A 10 -3.85 -8.79 17.77
CA SER A 10 -4.33 -9.96 17.03
C SER A 10 -4.76 -9.71 15.58
N GLU A 11 -4.96 -8.46 15.13
CA GLU A 11 -5.50 -8.20 13.78
C GLU A 11 -4.66 -7.21 12.97
N ILE A 12 -4.51 -7.53 11.66
CA ILE A 12 -3.89 -6.64 10.67
C ILE A 12 -5.02 -5.77 10.12
N THR A 13 -5.03 -4.50 10.47
CA THR A 13 -6.02 -3.54 9.95
C THR A 13 -5.31 -2.36 9.30
N THR A 14 -5.88 -1.88 8.21
CA THR A 14 -5.54 -0.56 7.65
C THR A 14 -6.61 0.44 8.09
N GLU A 15 -6.21 1.68 8.34
CA GLU A 15 -7.15 2.77 8.64
C GLU A 15 -7.87 3.29 7.37
N LEU A 16 -7.44 2.84 6.18
CA LEU A 16 -8.06 3.23 4.90
C LEU A 16 -9.43 2.58 4.73
N ASN A 17 -10.41 3.36 4.27
CA ASN A 17 -11.75 2.89 3.97
C ASN A 17 -11.88 2.43 2.52
N PHE A 18 -12.33 1.19 2.30
CA PHE A 18 -12.52 0.59 0.97
C PHE A 18 -13.59 -0.51 1.00
N CYS A 19 -14.17 -0.79 -0.16
CA CYS A 19 -15.14 -1.88 -0.36
C CYS A 19 -14.68 -2.91 -1.40
N SER A 20 -13.58 -2.66 -2.11
CA SER A 20 -13.00 -3.58 -3.09
C SER A 20 -11.49 -3.50 -3.11
N VAL A 21 -10.83 -4.52 -3.68
CA VAL A 21 -9.37 -4.55 -3.87
C VAL A 21 -8.88 -3.36 -4.70
N PHE A 22 -9.62 -2.97 -5.74
CA PHE A 22 -9.31 -1.80 -6.55
C PHE A 22 -9.36 -0.50 -5.72
N GLN A 23 -10.39 -0.33 -4.90
CA GLN A 23 -10.52 0.84 -4.02
C GLN A 23 -9.38 0.89 -2.99
N LEU A 24 -9.00 -0.24 -2.41
CA LEU A 24 -7.82 -0.31 -1.54
C LEU A 24 -6.56 0.12 -2.28
N LEU A 25 -6.31 -0.38 -3.48
CA LEU A 25 -5.14 -0.01 -4.28
C LEU A 25 -5.10 1.51 -4.54
N CYS A 26 -6.22 2.09 -4.96
CA CYS A 26 -6.33 3.55 -5.14
C CYS A 26 -6.04 4.32 -3.84
N ALA A 27 -6.62 3.88 -2.71
CA ALA A 27 -6.42 4.51 -1.41
C ALA A 27 -4.95 4.43 -0.96
N VAL A 28 -4.28 3.29 -1.16
CA VAL A 28 -2.85 3.12 -0.84
C VAL A 28 -1.97 4.01 -1.74
N VAL A 29 -2.28 4.14 -3.02
CA VAL A 29 -1.58 5.08 -3.91
C VAL A 29 -1.76 6.53 -3.45
N LEU A 30 -2.96 6.90 -3.00
CA LEU A 30 -3.25 8.23 -2.47
C LEU A 30 -2.55 8.50 -1.13
N SER A 31 -2.31 7.48 -0.30
CA SER A 31 -1.69 7.63 1.01
C SER A 31 -0.19 7.92 0.96
N ALA A 32 0.45 7.80 -0.20
CA ALA A 32 1.86 8.19 -0.36
C ALA A 32 2.07 9.67 0.02
N GLN A 33 2.87 9.93 1.07
CA GLN A 33 3.10 11.26 1.65
C GLN A 33 1.80 12.00 2.04
N CYS A 34 0.79 11.25 2.48
CA CYS A 34 -0.48 11.78 2.96
C CYS A 34 -1.00 10.88 4.08
N THR A 35 -1.71 11.45 5.06
CA THR A 35 -2.28 10.67 6.15
C THR A 35 -3.50 9.90 5.69
N ASP A 36 -3.73 8.70 6.25
CA ASP A 36 -4.92 7.88 5.95
C ASP A 36 -6.21 8.64 6.26
N LYS A 37 -6.23 9.41 7.35
CA LYS A 37 -7.35 10.29 7.69
C LYS A 37 -7.67 11.26 6.54
N ARG A 38 -6.68 11.87 5.91
CA ARG A 38 -6.88 12.78 4.78
C ARG A 38 -7.37 12.01 3.54
N VAL A 39 -6.80 10.84 3.26
CA VAL A 39 -7.26 9.98 2.17
C VAL A 39 -8.73 9.62 2.34
N ASN A 40 -9.14 9.22 3.54
CA ASN A 40 -10.51 8.87 3.87
C ASN A 40 -11.52 10.03 3.73
N THR A 41 -11.07 11.28 3.65
CA THR A 41 -11.97 12.43 3.37
C THR A 41 -12.36 12.55 1.89
N VAL A 42 -11.53 12.05 0.97
CA VAL A 42 -11.76 12.19 -0.49
C VAL A 42 -12.22 10.89 -1.14
N THR A 43 -11.86 9.74 -0.61
CA THR A 43 -12.18 8.42 -1.18
C THR A 43 -13.68 8.14 -1.30
N PRO A 44 -14.59 8.57 -0.41
CA PRO A 44 -16.03 8.36 -0.59
C PRO A 44 -16.54 9.02 -1.88
N GLN A 45 -16.16 10.25 -2.16
CA GLN A 45 -16.55 10.94 -3.40
C GLN A 45 -15.88 10.31 -4.62
N LEU A 46 -14.60 9.96 -4.51
CA LEU A 46 -13.85 9.32 -5.60
C LEU A 46 -14.49 7.98 -6.00
N PHE A 47 -14.79 7.12 -5.04
CA PHE A 47 -15.35 5.80 -5.30
C PHE A 47 -16.84 5.82 -5.66
N ASN A 48 -17.59 6.84 -5.22
CA ASN A 48 -18.95 7.05 -5.71
C ASN A 48 -18.96 7.42 -7.20
N ARG A 49 -17.99 8.22 -7.65
CA ARG A 49 -17.89 8.65 -9.05
C ARG A 49 -17.23 7.59 -9.95
N PHE A 50 -16.21 6.88 -9.42
CA PHE A 50 -15.41 5.88 -10.14
C PHE A 50 -15.30 4.59 -9.30
N PRO A 51 -16.37 3.78 -9.22
CA PRO A 51 -16.42 2.60 -8.35
C PRO A 51 -15.54 1.44 -8.82
N THR A 52 -15.24 1.36 -10.11
CA THR A 52 -14.52 0.25 -10.76
C THR A 52 -13.34 0.73 -11.58
N PRO A 53 -12.40 -0.16 -11.94
CA PRO A 53 -11.32 0.17 -12.87
C PRO A 53 -11.80 0.75 -14.19
N GLU A 54 -12.86 0.19 -14.78
CA GLU A 54 -13.44 0.65 -16.05
C GLU A 54 -13.93 2.09 -15.93
N ALA A 55 -14.72 2.39 -14.91
CA ALA A 55 -15.24 3.73 -14.68
C ALA A 55 -14.11 4.77 -14.50
N MET A 56 -13.01 4.39 -13.85
CA MET A 56 -11.86 5.28 -13.65
C MET A 56 -10.95 5.35 -14.88
N ALA A 57 -10.88 4.30 -15.69
CA ALA A 57 -10.09 4.26 -16.93
C ALA A 57 -10.62 5.26 -17.98
N ASP A 58 -11.93 5.47 -18.00
CA ASP A 58 -12.61 6.43 -18.91
C ASP A 58 -12.53 7.88 -18.41
N ALA A 59 -12.16 8.08 -17.14
CA ALA A 59 -12.05 9.41 -16.56
C ALA A 59 -10.84 10.18 -17.10
N SER A 60 -11.01 11.49 -17.25
CA SER A 60 -9.88 12.38 -17.45
C SER A 60 -9.11 12.57 -16.14
N PRO A 61 -7.77 12.73 -16.18
CA PRO A 61 -7.00 13.06 -14.98
C PRO A 61 -7.52 14.31 -14.26
N GLU A 62 -8.09 15.26 -14.99
CA GLU A 62 -8.64 16.50 -14.44
C GLU A 62 -9.87 16.24 -13.55
N GLU A 63 -10.79 15.35 -13.95
CA GLU A 63 -11.94 14.97 -13.14
C GLU A 63 -11.49 14.32 -11.82
N ILE A 64 -10.52 13.40 -11.89
CA ILE A 64 -9.95 12.77 -10.69
C ILE A 64 -9.27 13.82 -9.81
N ARG A 65 -8.47 14.72 -10.41
CA ARG A 65 -7.75 15.80 -9.71
C ARG A 65 -8.70 16.71 -8.92
N HIS A 66 -9.83 17.08 -9.47
CA HIS A 66 -10.82 17.89 -8.78
C HIS A 66 -11.29 17.25 -7.47
N ILE A 67 -11.52 15.94 -7.47
CA ILE A 67 -11.99 15.20 -6.29
C ILE A 67 -10.89 15.10 -5.24
N ILE A 68 -9.65 14.83 -5.68
CA ILE A 68 -8.52 14.62 -4.76
C ILE A 68 -7.68 15.90 -4.51
N ALA A 69 -8.21 17.08 -4.79
CA ALA A 69 -7.46 18.34 -4.73
C ALA A 69 -6.81 18.64 -3.37
N SER A 70 -7.36 18.10 -2.28
CA SER A 70 -6.80 18.25 -0.92
C SER A 70 -5.70 17.23 -0.57
N ILE A 71 -5.42 16.28 -1.45
CA ILE A 71 -4.34 15.28 -1.29
C ILE A 71 -3.01 15.87 -1.75
N SER A 72 -1.90 15.44 -1.13
CA SER A 72 -0.56 15.82 -1.56
C SER A 72 -0.30 15.40 -3.00
N TYR A 73 0.25 16.29 -3.84
CA TYR A 73 0.58 16.05 -5.24
C TYR A 73 -0.62 15.59 -6.09
N PRO A 74 -1.74 16.32 -6.10
CA PRO A 74 -2.99 15.84 -6.70
C PRO A 74 -2.89 15.64 -8.21
N ASN A 75 -2.11 16.46 -8.94
CA ASN A 75 -1.93 16.32 -10.39
C ASN A 75 -1.28 14.98 -10.74
N THR A 76 -0.11 14.72 -10.18
CA THR A 76 0.64 13.47 -10.41
C THR A 76 -0.16 12.23 -9.97
N LYS A 77 -0.90 12.31 -8.86
CA LYS A 77 -1.71 11.19 -8.38
C LYS A 77 -2.93 10.94 -9.26
N ALA A 78 -3.56 11.98 -9.76
CA ALA A 78 -4.68 11.84 -10.71
C ALA A 78 -4.25 11.17 -12.01
N GLU A 79 -3.13 11.60 -12.59
CA GLU A 79 -2.53 10.96 -13.77
C GLU A 79 -2.21 9.49 -13.53
N LYS A 80 -1.60 9.19 -12.37
CA LYS A 80 -1.26 7.81 -11.98
C LYS A 80 -2.50 6.94 -11.80
N LEU A 81 -3.56 7.44 -11.14
CA LEU A 81 -4.80 6.68 -10.95
C LEU A 81 -5.50 6.39 -12.28
N ALA A 82 -5.60 7.37 -13.19
CA ALA A 82 -6.18 7.16 -14.52
C ALA A 82 -5.37 6.14 -15.32
N ALA A 83 -4.03 6.25 -15.33
CA ALA A 83 -3.15 5.32 -16.04
C ALA A 83 -3.17 3.91 -15.43
N LEU A 84 -3.20 3.81 -14.09
CA LEU A 84 -3.33 2.56 -13.34
C LEU A 84 -4.63 1.84 -13.70
N ALA A 85 -5.75 2.56 -13.69
CA ALA A 85 -7.05 1.98 -14.02
C ALA A 85 -7.09 1.48 -15.47
N ARG A 86 -6.59 2.27 -16.43
CA ARG A 86 -6.47 1.84 -17.84
C ARG A 86 -5.64 0.57 -17.98
N LYS A 87 -4.49 0.50 -17.30
CA LYS A 87 -3.62 -0.66 -17.37
C LYS A 87 -4.27 -1.91 -16.77
N ILE A 88 -4.99 -1.78 -15.65
CA ILE A 88 -5.76 -2.89 -15.07
C ILE A 88 -6.83 -3.38 -16.06
N VAL A 89 -7.54 -2.50 -16.74
CA VAL A 89 -8.55 -2.88 -17.72
C VAL A 89 -7.91 -3.56 -18.94
N THR A 90 -6.84 -3.00 -19.49
CA THR A 90 -6.26 -3.48 -20.77
C THR A 90 -5.38 -4.71 -20.62
N GLU A 91 -4.65 -4.86 -19.51
CA GLU A 91 -3.67 -5.94 -19.33
C GLU A 91 -4.13 -7.00 -18.31
N HIS A 92 -5.11 -6.67 -17.45
CA HIS A 92 -5.57 -7.55 -16.38
C HIS A 92 -7.10 -7.76 -16.37
N ASN A 93 -7.79 -7.47 -17.48
CA ASN A 93 -9.23 -7.68 -17.66
C ASN A 93 -10.10 -7.07 -16.52
N GLY A 94 -9.72 -5.91 -16.02
CA GLY A 94 -10.42 -5.21 -14.92
C GLY A 94 -10.16 -5.78 -13.52
N VAL A 95 -9.27 -6.77 -13.37
CA VAL A 95 -8.94 -7.40 -12.09
C VAL A 95 -7.57 -6.92 -11.61
N VAL A 96 -7.49 -6.48 -10.35
CA VAL A 96 -6.20 -6.10 -9.74
C VAL A 96 -5.32 -7.35 -9.63
N PRO A 97 -4.10 -7.35 -10.17
CA PRO A 97 -3.20 -8.50 -10.10
C PRO A 97 -2.72 -8.76 -8.66
N ASP A 98 -2.37 -10.01 -8.38
CA ASP A 98 -1.97 -10.51 -7.05
C ASP A 98 -0.49 -10.93 -6.96
N THR A 99 0.33 -10.61 -7.95
CA THR A 99 1.77 -10.85 -7.91
C THR A 99 2.57 -9.56 -7.72
N PHE A 100 3.72 -9.67 -7.07
CA PHE A 100 4.59 -8.51 -6.81
C PHE A 100 5.03 -7.82 -8.12
N GLU A 101 5.41 -8.60 -9.12
CA GLU A 101 5.89 -8.13 -10.42
C GLU A 101 4.80 -7.36 -11.17
N GLN A 102 3.60 -7.92 -11.23
CA GLN A 102 2.47 -7.29 -11.90
C GLN A 102 1.99 -6.03 -11.16
N LEU A 103 1.94 -6.08 -9.82
CA LEU A 103 1.60 -4.91 -9.01
C LEU A 103 2.60 -3.76 -9.21
N THR A 104 3.90 -4.05 -9.16
CA THR A 104 4.94 -3.01 -9.35
C THR A 104 5.02 -2.49 -10.78
N ALA A 105 4.49 -3.21 -11.75
CA ALA A 105 4.35 -2.74 -13.13
C ALA A 105 3.21 -1.70 -13.31
N LEU A 106 2.30 -1.58 -12.32
CA LEU A 106 1.20 -0.60 -12.39
C LEU A 106 1.70 0.82 -12.10
N PRO A 107 1.18 1.83 -12.84
CA PRO A 107 1.52 3.24 -12.59
C PRO A 107 1.22 3.66 -11.15
N GLY A 108 2.22 4.25 -10.48
CA GLY A 108 2.07 4.72 -9.10
C GLY A 108 2.22 3.66 -8.01
N VAL A 109 2.43 2.41 -8.39
CA VAL A 109 2.65 1.30 -7.45
C VAL A 109 4.14 1.02 -7.31
N GLY A 110 4.69 1.40 -6.17
CA GLY A 110 6.06 1.05 -5.80
C GLY A 110 6.13 -0.22 -4.97
N ARG A 111 7.33 -0.64 -4.61
CA ARG A 111 7.62 -1.84 -3.81
C ARG A 111 6.78 -1.89 -2.50
N LYS A 112 6.77 -0.79 -1.73
CA LYS A 112 5.97 -0.73 -0.49
C LYS A 112 4.48 -0.93 -0.76
N THR A 113 3.93 -0.24 -1.77
CA THR A 113 2.51 -0.36 -2.13
C THR A 113 2.16 -1.78 -2.55
N ALA A 114 3.00 -2.43 -3.37
CA ALA A 114 2.80 -3.82 -3.77
C ALA A 114 2.78 -4.75 -2.55
N ASN A 115 3.72 -4.62 -1.62
CA ASN A 115 3.75 -5.42 -0.41
C ASN A 115 2.53 -5.18 0.50
N VAL A 116 2.03 -3.94 0.60
CA VAL A 116 0.77 -3.65 1.31
C VAL A 116 -0.40 -4.37 0.65
N MET A 117 -0.51 -4.33 -0.68
CA MET A 117 -1.58 -5.01 -1.42
C MET A 117 -1.51 -6.53 -1.22
N LEU A 118 -0.33 -7.13 -1.34
CA LEU A 118 -0.14 -8.56 -1.10
C LEU A 118 -0.59 -8.96 0.30
N ALA A 119 -0.16 -8.22 1.32
CA ALA A 119 -0.48 -8.55 2.70
C ALA A 119 -1.96 -8.31 3.05
N VAL A 120 -2.52 -7.16 2.67
CA VAL A 120 -3.85 -6.72 3.12
C VAL A 120 -4.97 -7.22 2.22
N ALA A 121 -4.79 -7.15 0.89
CA ALA A 121 -5.84 -7.53 -0.05
C ALA A 121 -5.87 -9.03 -0.35
N PHE A 122 -4.70 -9.66 -0.42
CA PHE A 122 -4.57 -11.04 -0.89
C PHE A 122 -4.16 -12.04 0.21
N GLY A 123 -3.81 -11.55 1.41
CA GLY A 123 -3.35 -12.42 2.49
C GLY A 123 -2.02 -13.14 2.19
N ILE A 124 -1.27 -12.64 1.20
CA ILE A 124 0.03 -13.18 0.81
C ILE A 124 1.09 -12.60 1.75
N PRO A 125 1.93 -13.44 2.38
CA PRO A 125 2.98 -12.99 3.27
C PRO A 125 3.91 -11.98 2.59
N ALA A 126 3.93 -10.74 3.07
CA ALA A 126 4.76 -9.67 2.56
C ALA A 126 5.17 -8.71 3.69
N MET A 127 6.31 -8.05 3.54
CA MET A 127 6.85 -7.11 4.52
C MET A 127 6.96 -5.71 3.88
N PRO A 128 5.94 -4.87 3.98
CA PRO A 128 6.08 -3.48 3.57
C PRO A 128 7.11 -2.78 4.45
N VAL A 129 8.13 -2.16 3.86
CA VAL A 129 9.13 -1.38 4.60
C VAL A 129 8.98 0.09 4.28
N ASP A 130 8.48 0.84 5.24
CA ASP A 130 8.44 2.31 5.22
C ASP A 130 9.60 2.89 6.05
N THR A 131 9.63 4.21 6.19
CA THR A 131 10.67 4.90 6.96
C THR A 131 10.65 4.54 8.45
N HIS A 132 9.50 4.20 9.02
CA HIS A 132 9.36 3.77 10.42
C HIS A 132 9.90 2.35 10.60
N VAL A 133 9.41 1.41 9.82
CA VAL A 133 9.89 0.01 9.82
C VAL A 133 11.39 -0.03 9.55
N PHE A 134 11.88 0.72 8.55
CA PHE A 134 13.31 0.83 8.26
C PHE A 134 14.13 1.27 9.47
N ARG A 135 13.71 2.38 10.10
CA ARG A 135 14.42 2.93 11.24
C ARG A 135 14.36 2.03 12.47
N VAL A 136 13.17 1.52 12.80
CA VAL A 136 12.93 0.74 14.03
C VAL A 136 13.63 -0.61 13.96
N SER A 137 13.51 -1.35 12.85
CA SER A 137 14.15 -2.67 12.70
C SER A 137 15.67 -2.60 12.85
N ARG A 138 16.30 -1.54 12.34
CA ARG A 138 17.75 -1.31 12.51
C ARG A 138 18.13 -0.90 13.94
N ARG A 139 17.31 -0.06 14.59
CA ARG A 139 17.54 0.34 16.00
C ARG A 139 17.40 -0.83 16.96
N LEU A 140 16.45 -1.72 16.70
CA LEU A 140 16.24 -2.93 17.50
C LEU A 140 17.27 -4.05 17.20
N GLY A 141 18.14 -3.86 16.19
CA GLY A 141 19.10 -4.86 15.75
C GLY A 141 18.48 -6.08 15.05
N ILE A 142 17.20 -5.99 14.64
CA ILE A 142 16.53 -7.03 13.85
C ILE A 142 17.08 -7.03 12.43
N ALA A 143 17.24 -5.84 11.86
CA ALA A 143 17.98 -5.64 10.61
C ALA A 143 19.38 -5.11 10.93
N THR A 144 20.40 -5.61 10.21
CA THR A 144 21.79 -5.19 10.39
C THR A 144 22.02 -3.76 9.90
N GLN A 145 23.08 -3.11 10.39
CA GLN A 145 23.44 -1.77 9.91
C GLN A 145 23.87 -1.74 8.42
N SER A 146 24.29 -2.87 7.87
CA SER A 146 24.60 -3.03 6.44
C SER A 146 23.36 -3.05 5.55
N ALA A 147 22.15 -3.26 6.12
CA ALA A 147 20.89 -3.09 5.41
C ALA A 147 20.53 -1.60 5.32
N ASP A 148 21.20 -0.88 4.40
CA ASP A 148 21.14 0.58 4.23
C ASP A 148 20.02 1.05 3.30
N THR A 149 19.27 0.12 2.70
CA THR A 149 18.09 0.42 1.89
C THR A 149 16.85 -0.32 2.39
N PRO A 150 15.63 0.19 2.11
CA PRO A 150 14.38 -0.50 2.44
C PRO A 150 14.32 -1.92 1.90
N GLU A 151 14.81 -2.17 0.69
CA GLU A 151 14.83 -3.49 0.05
C GLU A 151 15.72 -4.47 0.82
N LYS A 152 16.90 -4.04 1.27
CA LYS A 152 17.79 -4.89 2.06
C LYS A 152 17.19 -5.20 3.43
N VAL A 153 16.52 -4.24 4.06
CA VAL A 153 15.78 -4.45 5.30
C VAL A 153 14.64 -5.43 5.09
N GLU A 154 13.83 -5.25 4.05
CA GLU A 154 12.76 -6.17 3.67
C GLU A 154 13.29 -7.60 3.51
N GLN A 155 14.37 -7.80 2.76
CA GLN A 155 15.00 -9.11 2.56
C GLN A 155 15.47 -9.77 3.86
N GLN A 156 16.01 -8.98 4.80
CA GLN A 156 16.43 -9.52 6.10
C GLN A 156 15.24 -9.86 6.97
N LEU A 157 14.23 -8.98 7.06
CA LEU A 157 13.04 -9.23 7.86
C LEU A 157 12.25 -10.44 7.35
N THR A 158 12.12 -10.58 6.03
CA THR A 158 11.42 -11.72 5.40
C THR A 158 12.13 -13.06 5.65
N LYS A 159 13.46 -13.06 5.84
CA LYS A 159 14.23 -14.26 6.19
C LYS A 159 14.16 -14.61 7.69
N LEU A 160 14.05 -13.60 8.54
CA LEU A 160 14.11 -13.76 9.99
C LEU A 160 12.74 -14.00 10.63
N ILE A 161 11.68 -13.48 10.03
CA ILE A 161 10.33 -13.53 10.57
C ILE A 161 9.55 -14.63 9.85
N PRO A 162 8.88 -15.53 10.58
CA PRO A 162 7.99 -16.53 9.97
C PRO A 162 6.96 -15.87 9.04
N SER A 163 6.69 -16.50 7.90
CA SER A 163 5.85 -15.94 6.83
C SER A 163 4.47 -15.50 7.33
N GLU A 164 3.86 -16.30 8.21
CA GLU A 164 2.56 -16.04 8.83
C GLU A 164 2.53 -14.82 9.76
N LEU A 165 3.70 -14.33 10.18
CA LEU A 165 3.84 -13.18 11.07
C LEU A 165 4.29 -11.90 10.34
N LEU A 166 4.68 -11.97 9.06
CA LEU A 166 5.25 -10.82 8.34
C LEU A 166 4.34 -9.60 8.35
N ALA A 167 3.07 -9.77 8.02
CA ALA A 167 2.12 -8.66 7.98
C ALA A 167 1.85 -8.09 9.39
N LYS A 168 1.78 -8.95 10.42
CA LYS A 168 1.67 -8.51 11.82
C LYS A 168 2.94 -7.78 12.26
N ALA A 169 4.11 -8.29 11.92
CA ALA A 169 5.39 -7.70 12.27
C ALA A 169 5.57 -6.30 11.66
N HIS A 170 5.10 -6.07 10.43
CA HIS A 170 5.03 -4.72 9.86
C HIS A 170 4.27 -3.76 10.78
N HIS A 171 3.07 -4.15 11.22
CA HIS A 171 2.23 -3.31 12.07
C HIS A 171 2.86 -3.07 13.45
N TRP A 172 3.47 -4.08 14.07
CA TRP A 172 4.18 -3.94 15.34
C TRP A 172 5.35 -2.96 15.23
N LEU A 173 6.16 -3.08 14.18
CA LEU A 173 7.29 -2.19 13.94
C LEU A 173 6.83 -0.75 13.66
N LEU A 174 5.71 -0.59 12.96
CA LEU A 174 5.11 0.72 12.70
C LEU A 174 4.67 1.41 13.99
N LEU A 175 3.96 0.70 14.87
CA LEU A 175 3.44 1.26 16.13
C LEU A 175 4.51 1.51 17.18
N HIS A 176 5.63 0.78 17.12
CA HIS A 176 6.74 0.93 18.07
C HIS A 176 7.65 2.13 17.72
N GLY A 177 7.54 2.72 16.57
CA GLY A 177 8.37 3.84 16.08
C GLY A 177 7.73 5.19 16.18
#